data_714c6e693b1783c35b16e3197cfae01b
#
_entry.id   714c6e693b1783c35b16e3197cfae01b
#
_cell.length_a   1.000
_cell.length_b   1.000
_cell.length_c   1.000
_cell.angle_alpha   90.00
_cell.angle_beta   90.00
_cell.angle_gamma   90.00
#
_symmetry.space_group_name_H-M   'P 1'
#
loop_
_entity.id
_entity.type
_entity.pdbx_description
1 polymer ?
#
loop_
_entity_poly.entity_id
_entity_poly.type
_entity_poly.pdbx_seq_one_letter_code
_entity_poly.pdbx_strand_id
1 'polypeptide(L)'
;MPNEKKPKTKYVEYLRHAEYYDMQNTFDELYARSQAGEIFENLMDVILSRENILLAYRNIKSNTGSITPGTDKLKISDIGKLTADEVTARVRKIVKGAKNGYTPRSVRRKDIPKPNGNTRPLGIPCIWDRLVQQCIKQVMEPICEARFSNNSYGFRPNRSVENAIAATYRLMQKSGLHYVVEFDIKGFFDNVDHSKLIKQLWSLNIRDKELLYVIRRILKAPILMPDGHTEHPTKGTPQGGIISPLLANVVLNELDHWLESQWQCNPVTENYAYREN
;
A
#
# COMPACT_ATOMS: atom_id res chain seq x y z
N MET A 1 44.12 -24.04 -33.54
CA MET A 1 43.62 -22.72 -33.13
C MET A 1 42.99 -22.86 -31.77
N PRO A 2 43.50 -22.24 -30.69
CA PRO A 2 42.92 -22.41 -29.34
C PRO A 2 41.64 -21.58 -29.26
N ASN A 3 40.58 -22.19 -28.72
CA ASN A 3 39.28 -21.59 -28.39
C ASN A 3 39.45 -20.49 -27.34
N GLU A 4 39.31 -19.24 -27.73
CA GLU A 4 39.18 -18.11 -26.83
C GLU A 4 37.85 -18.23 -26.06
N LYS A 5 37.94 -18.57 -24.77
CA LYS A 5 36.80 -18.49 -23.85
C LYS A 5 36.37 -17.04 -23.72
N LYS A 6 35.19 -16.69 -24.23
CA LYS A 6 34.54 -15.39 -23.95
C LYS A 6 34.54 -15.12 -22.44
N PRO A 7 34.91 -13.91 -22.00
CA PRO A 7 34.89 -13.57 -20.58
C PRO A 7 33.46 -13.71 -20.03
N LYS A 8 33.33 -14.45 -18.92
CA LYS A 8 32.07 -14.54 -18.16
C LYS A 8 31.68 -13.12 -17.76
N THR A 9 30.54 -12.63 -18.22
CA THR A 9 29.92 -11.39 -17.80
C THR A 9 29.83 -11.42 -16.28
N LYS A 10 30.56 -10.54 -15.59
CA LYS A 10 30.40 -10.35 -14.14
C LYS A 10 28.96 -9.92 -13.93
N TYR A 11 28.15 -10.71 -13.25
CA TYR A 11 26.87 -10.28 -12.72
C TYR A 11 27.15 -9.12 -11.75
N VAL A 12 26.77 -7.91 -12.16
CA VAL A 12 26.78 -6.77 -11.26
C VAL A 12 25.55 -6.95 -10.37
N GLU A 13 25.79 -7.28 -9.10
CA GLU A 13 24.76 -7.37 -8.08
C GLU A 13 24.27 -5.96 -7.79
N TYR A 14 23.06 -5.62 -8.25
CA TYR A 14 22.46 -4.33 -7.96
C TYR A 14 21.76 -4.41 -6.60
N LEU A 15 22.19 -3.58 -5.65
CA LEU A 15 21.49 -3.43 -4.38
C LEU A 15 20.03 -3.02 -4.62
N ARG A 16 19.12 -3.65 -3.89
CA ARG A 16 17.71 -3.23 -3.86
C ARG A 16 17.62 -1.80 -3.32
N HIS A 17 16.57 -1.08 -3.68
CA HIS A 17 16.41 0.31 -3.22
C HIS A 17 16.43 0.43 -1.69
N ALA A 18 15.82 -0.51 -0.97
CA ALA A 18 15.80 -0.52 0.50
C ALA A 18 17.20 -0.75 1.10
N GLU A 19 17.99 -1.66 0.51
CA GLU A 19 19.38 -1.91 0.91
C GLU A 19 20.27 -0.69 0.71
N TYR A 20 20.11 0.02 -0.41
CA TYR A 20 20.87 1.24 -0.69
C TYR A 20 20.66 2.36 0.33
N TYR A 21 19.49 2.42 0.97
CA TYR A 21 19.14 3.42 1.98
C TYR A 21 19.14 2.85 3.42
N ASP A 22 19.75 1.68 3.67
CA ASP A 22 19.83 1.00 4.97
C ASP A 22 18.44 0.73 5.62
N MET A 23 17.39 0.63 4.81
CA MET A 23 16.03 0.41 5.30
C MET A 23 15.63 -1.08 5.31
N GLN A 24 16.41 -1.98 4.69
CA GLN A 24 16.04 -3.39 4.59
C GLN A 24 15.94 -4.03 5.97
N ASN A 25 16.98 -3.88 6.80
CA ASN A 25 17.00 -4.44 8.16
C ASN A 25 15.84 -3.90 9.01
N THR A 26 15.53 -2.60 8.88
CA THR A 26 14.39 -1.98 9.57
C THR A 26 13.06 -2.61 9.14
N PHE A 27 12.87 -2.88 7.84
CA PHE A 27 11.65 -3.51 7.34
C PHE A 27 11.54 -4.97 7.77
N ASP A 28 12.65 -5.72 7.74
CA ASP A 28 12.70 -7.11 8.20
C ASP A 28 12.42 -7.20 9.71
N GLU A 29 12.95 -6.27 10.51
CA GLU A 29 12.65 -6.17 11.95
C GLU A 29 11.17 -5.86 12.20
N LEU A 30 10.59 -4.87 11.49
CA LEU A 30 9.16 -4.54 11.62
C LEU A 30 8.27 -5.74 11.27
N TYR A 31 8.62 -6.50 10.24
CA TYR A 31 7.93 -7.72 9.86
C TYR A 31 8.00 -8.78 10.98
N ALA A 32 9.20 -9.08 11.48
CA ALA A 32 9.42 -10.09 12.53
C ALA A 32 8.69 -9.72 13.84
N ARG A 33 8.77 -8.46 14.26
CA ARG A 33 8.06 -7.94 15.45
C ARG A 33 6.55 -8.03 15.29
N SER A 34 6.03 -7.76 14.08
CA SER A 34 4.61 -7.91 13.79
C SER A 34 4.17 -9.38 13.85
N GLN A 35 4.99 -10.32 13.33
CA GLN A 35 4.72 -11.75 13.50
C GLN A 35 4.69 -12.17 14.97
N ALA A 36 5.57 -11.61 15.80
CA ALA A 36 5.59 -11.83 17.25
C ALA A 36 4.40 -11.19 17.99
N GLY A 37 3.56 -10.40 17.30
CA GLY A 37 2.39 -9.76 17.90
C GLY A 37 2.71 -8.50 18.71
N GLU A 38 3.87 -7.89 18.50
CA GLU A 38 4.26 -6.67 19.19
C GLU A 38 3.39 -5.46 18.83
N ILE A 39 3.37 -4.48 19.72
CA ILE A 39 2.62 -3.22 19.55
C ILE A 39 3.58 -2.16 19.02
N PHE A 40 3.11 -1.37 18.06
CA PHE A 40 3.85 -0.28 17.41
C PHE A 40 3.26 1.09 17.80
N GLU A 41 3.99 1.87 18.58
CA GLU A 41 3.53 3.17 19.11
C GLU A 41 4.31 4.38 18.55
N ASN A 42 5.54 4.20 18.06
CA ASN A 42 6.45 5.27 17.63
C ASN A 42 6.90 5.11 16.16
N LEU A 43 5.98 4.74 15.27
CA LEU A 43 6.30 4.53 13.86
C LEU A 43 6.63 5.83 13.13
N MET A 44 6.12 6.97 13.60
CA MET A 44 6.37 8.27 12.96
C MET A 44 7.85 8.64 12.95
N ASP A 45 8.66 8.18 13.89
CA ASP A 45 10.10 8.44 13.89
C ASP A 45 10.79 7.72 12.73
N VAL A 46 10.42 6.45 12.47
CA VAL A 46 10.90 5.69 11.32
C VAL A 46 10.36 6.27 10.01
N ILE A 47 9.07 6.62 9.95
CA ILE A 47 8.41 7.19 8.77
C ILE A 47 9.09 8.49 8.35
N LEU A 48 9.49 9.34 9.30
CA LEU A 48 10.12 10.64 9.06
C LEU A 48 11.66 10.58 9.13
N SER A 49 12.26 9.38 9.20
CA SER A 49 13.71 9.24 9.07
C SER A 49 14.18 9.74 7.69
N ARG A 50 15.42 10.19 7.61
CA ARG A 50 16.01 10.69 6.37
C ARG A 50 16.05 9.59 5.30
N GLU A 51 16.47 8.42 5.70
CA GLU A 51 16.65 7.23 4.88
C GLU A 51 15.32 6.81 4.26
N ASN A 52 14.26 6.75 5.07
CA ASN A 52 12.92 6.40 4.61
C ASN A 52 12.34 7.44 3.65
N ILE A 53 12.54 8.73 3.89
CA ILE A 53 12.07 9.81 3.00
C ILE A 53 12.79 9.75 1.65
N LEU A 54 14.09 9.51 1.62
CA LEU A 54 14.86 9.43 0.38
C LEU A 54 14.52 8.16 -0.41
N LEU A 55 14.31 7.04 0.27
CA LEU A 55 13.79 5.82 -0.34
C LEU A 55 12.40 6.05 -0.95
N ALA A 56 11.50 6.73 -0.24
CA ALA A 56 10.18 7.08 -0.74
C ALA A 56 10.22 7.96 -1.99
N TYR A 57 11.11 8.96 -2.02
CA TYR A 57 11.35 9.77 -3.21
C TYR A 57 11.80 8.90 -4.39
N ARG A 58 12.75 7.99 -4.19
CA ARG A 58 13.25 7.10 -5.23
C ARG A 58 12.15 6.20 -5.79
N ASN A 59 11.34 5.62 -4.91
CA ASN A 59 10.22 4.75 -5.28
C ASN A 59 9.16 5.50 -6.11
N ILE A 60 8.83 6.75 -5.73
CA ILE A 60 7.89 7.56 -6.53
C ILE A 60 8.51 7.96 -7.87
N LYS A 61 9.78 8.34 -7.90
CA LYS A 61 10.46 8.80 -9.12
C LYS A 61 10.43 7.74 -10.23
N SER A 62 10.49 6.46 -9.88
CA SER A 62 10.43 5.35 -10.83
C SER A 62 9.04 5.10 -11.41
N ASN A 63 7.97 5.62 -10.80
CA ASN A 63 6.60 5.42 -11.24
C ASN A 63 6.22 6.35 -12.39
N THR A 64 5.60 5.81 -13.44
CA THR A 64 5.13 6.58 -14.60
C THR A 64 4.14 7.70 -14.22
N GLY A 65 3.32 7.48 -13.19
CA GLY A 65 2.38 8.48 -12.65
C GLY A 65 3.05 9.68 -11.96
N SER A 66 4.35 9.62 -11.67
CA SER A 66 5.09 10.68 -10.95
C SER A 66 5.13 12.03 -11.69
N ILE A 67 5.01 12.00 -13.01
CA ILE A 67 4.97 13.20 -13.87
C ILE A 67 3.57 13.84 -13.97
N THR A 68 2.53 13.16 -13.48
CA THR A 68 1.15 13.70 -13.49
C THR A 68 0.94 14.62 -12.30
N PRO A 69 0.68 15.94 -12.51
CA PRO A 69 0.54 16.89 -11.39
C PRO A 69 -0.79 16.75 -10.66
N GLY A 70 -0.77 17.07 -9.36
CA GLY A 70 -1.97 17.30 -8.55
C GLY A 70 -2.61 18.67 -8.81
N THR A 71 -3.33 19.18 -7.80
CA THR A 71 -3.94 20.52 -7.85
C THR A 71 -2.92 21.65 -7.80
N ASP A 72 -1.75 21.40 -7.21
CA ASP A 72 -0.64 22.36 -7.09
C ASP A 72 0.24 22.45 -8.33
N LYS A 73 -0.06 21.67 -9.37
CA LYS A 73 0.67 21.59 -10.65
C LYS A 73 2.14 21.10 -10.52
N LEU A 74 2.59 20.70 -9.32
CA LEU A 74 3.94 20.20 -9.08
C LEU A 74 4.07 18.73 -9.51
N LYS A 75 5.29 18.37 -9.94
CA LYS A 75 5.69 17.04 -10.40
C LYS A 75 6.89 16.55 -9.59
N ILE A 76 7.26 15.28 -9.76
CA ILE A 76 8.45 14.71 -9.10
C ILE A 76 9.75 15.42 -9.50
N SER A 77 9.84 15.94 -10.72
CA SER A 77 10.98 16.72 -11.19
C SER A 77 11.23 18.00 -10.38
N ASP A 78 10.17 18.58 -9.82
CA ASP A 78 10.27 19.79 -8.98
C ASP A 78 10.85 19.46 -7.61
N ILE A 79 10.57 18.28 -7.07
CA ILE A 79 11.24 17.76 -5.87
C ILE A 79 12.72 17.46 -6.18
N GLY A 80 12.99 16.91 -7.37
CA GLY A 80 14.35 16.57 -7.80
C GLY A 80 15.32 17.74 -7.99
N LYS A 81 14.83 18.99 -7.91
CA LYS A 81 15.67 20.21 -7.92
C LYS A 81 16.20 20.54 -6.53
N LEU A 82 15.67 19.92 -5.47
CA LEU A 82 16.03 20.15 -4.09
C LEU A 82 17.13 19.17 -3.65
N THR A 83 17.91 19.58 -2.67
CA THR A 83 18.87 18.72 -2.00
C THR A 83 18.15 17.68 -1.12
N ALA A 84 18.84 16.61 -0.76
CA ALA A 84 18.30 15.58 0.13
C ALA A 84 17.82 16.15 1.48
N ASP A 85 18.57 17.11 2.02
CA ASP A 85 18.24 17.74 3.31
C ASP A 85 17.02 18.66 3.20
N GLU A 86 16.89 19.42 2.11
CA GLU A 86 15.70 20.23 1.85
C GLU A 86 14.44 19.38 1.67
N VAL A 87 14.53 18.25 0.96
CA VAL A 87 13.40 17.32 0.80
C VAL A 87 13.00 16.77 2.17
N THR A 88 13.97 16.31 2.96
CA THR A 88 13.75 15.76 4.30
C THR A 88 13.11 16.78 5.24
N ALA A 89 13.68 17.98 5.31
CA ALA A 89 13.17 19.07 6.13
C ALA A 89 11.74 19.45 5.72
N ARG A 90 11.46 19.49 4.42
CA ARG A 90 10.13 19.84 3.90
C ARG A 90 9.07 18.79 4.21
N VAL A 91 9.38 17.49 4.08
CA VAL A 91 8.46 16.41 4.47
C VAL A 91 8.14 16.49 5.96
N ARG A 92 9.17 16.63 6.81
CA ARG A 92 8.99 16.79 8.26
C ARG A 92 8.14 18.02 8.60
N LYS A 93 8.36 19.14 7.92
CA LYS A 93 7.56 20.37 8.09
C LYS A 93 6.11 20.17 7.66
N ILE A 94 5.84 19.46 6.56
CA ILE A 94 4.48 19.16 6.08
C ILE A 94 3.72 18.32 7.12
N VAL A 95 4.37 17.35 7.73
CA VAL A 95 3.73 16.41 8.67
C VAL A 95 3.63 17.00 10.08
N LYS A 96 4.71 17.56 10.62
CA LYS A 96 4.81 18.02 12.03
C LYS A 96 4.70 19.52 12.20
N GLY A 97 4.96 20.33 11.17
CA GLY A 97 5.16 21.76 11.28
C GLY A 97 3.91 22.63 11.23
N ALA A 98 2.73 22.07 10.98
CA ALA A 98 1.50 22.83 10.93
C ALA A 98 0.85 22.92 12.32
N LYS A 99 0.35 24.12 12.71
CA LYS A 99 -0.33 24.35 14.01
C LYS A 99 -1.47 23.36 14.26
N ASN A 100 -2.10 22.85 13.20
CA ASN A 100 -3.22 21.89 13.25
C ASN A 100 -2.82 20.48 12.76
N GLY A 101 -1.52 20.13 12.79
CA GLY A 101 -1.00 18.87 12.26
C GLY A 101 -1.06 18.77 10.73
N TYR A 102 -0.83 17.56 10.21
CA TYR A 102 -0.83 17.29 8.78
C TYR A 102 -2.18 17.66 8.12
N THR A 103 -2.09 18.46 7.07
CA THR A 103 -3.27 18.86 6.26
C THR A 103 -2.96 18.61 4.79
N PRO A 104 -3.51 17.53 4.19
CA PRO A 104 -3.30 17.22 2.79
C PRO A 104 -3.95 18.28 1.90
N ARG A 105 -3.34 18.52 0.74
CA ARG A 105 -3.95 19.35 -0.31
C ARG A 105 -5.09 18.61 -0.98
N SER A 106 -5.96 19.36 -1.67
CA SER A 106 -7.05 18.75 -2.44
C SER A 106 -6.54 17.79 -3.48
N VAL A 107 -7.16 16.62 -3.55
CA VAL A 107 -6.91 15.60 -4.57
C VAL A 107 -7.60 16.05 -5.86
N ARG A 108 -6.91 16.02 -6.99
CA ARG A 108 -7.49 16.36 -8.29
C ARG A 108 -8.25 15.17 -8.86
N ARG A 109 -9.54 15.32 -9.11
CA ARG A 109 -10.38 14.31 -9.78
C ARG A 109 -10.08 14.27 -11.28
N LYS A 110 -9.95 13.06 -11.82
CA LYS A 110 -9.89 12.81 -13.26
C LYS A 110 -10.64 11.51 -13.56
N ASP A 111 -11.60 11.57 -14.46
CA ASP A 111 -12.33 10.39 -14.90
C ASP A 111 -11.58 9.74 -16.07
N ILE A 112 -11.34 8.42 -15.97
CA ILE A 112 -10.66 7.62 -16.99
C ILE A 112 -11.70 6.74 -17.69
N PRO A 113 -11.84 6.81 -19.03
CA PRO A 113 -12.77 5.95 -19.76
C PRO A 113 -12.37 4.47 -19.60
N LYS A 114 -13.39 3.61 -19.43
CA LYS A 114 -13.26 2.15 -19.49
C LYS A 114 -13.66 1.65 -20.87
N PRO A 115 -13.18 0.46 -21.30
CA PRO A 115 -13.58 -0.14 -22.58
C PRO A 115 -15.10 -0.37 -22.75
N ASN A 116 -15.83 -0.51 -21.65
CA ASN A 116 -17.29 -0.71 -21.62
C ASN A 116 -18.11 0.59 -21.65
N GLY A 117 -17.50 1.72 -21.95
CA GLY A 117 -18.16 3.05 -22.01
C GLY A 117 -18.35 3.75 -20.65
N ASN A 118 -18.14 3.06 -19.55
CA ASN A 118 -18.17 3.67 -18.21
C ASN A 118 -16.89 4.44 -17.91
N THR A 119 -16.89 5.28 -16.89
CA THR A 119 -15.70 5.98 -16.39
C THR A 119 -15.22 5.36 -15.08
N ARG A 120 -13.90 5.44 -14.86
CA ARG A 120 -13.29 5.15 -13.56
C ARG A 120 -12.81 6.45 -12.94
N PRO A 121 -13.32 6.83 -11.78
CA PRO A 121 -12.86 8.00 -11.07
C PRO A 121 -11.44 7.79 -10.53
N LEU A 122 -10.50 8.66 -10.90
CA LEU A 122 -9.14 8.65 -10.37
C LEU A 122 -8.88 9.92 -9.57
N GLY A 123 -8.44 9.79 -8.34
CA GLY A 123 -7.96 10.89 -7.54
C GLY A 123 -6.44 11.03 -7.64
N ILE A 124 -5.94 12.19 -7.99
CA ILE A 124 -4.51 12.48 -8.14
C ILE A 124 -4.08 13.40 -7.00
N PRO A 125 -3.46 12.88 -5.92
CA PRO A 125 -2.93 13.71 -4.84
C PRO A 125 -1.76 14.56 -5.32
N CYS A 126 -1.48 15.68 -4.65
CA CYS A 126 -0.29 16.48 -4.89
C CYS A 126 0.99 15.68 -4.64
N ILE A 127 2.06 16.02 -5.33
CA ILE A 127 3.29 15.20 -5.31
C ILE A 127 3.91 15.09 -3.91
N TRP A 128 3.82 16.13 -3.08
CA TRP A 128 4.28 16.10 -1.70
C TRP A 128 3.41 15.20 -0.81
N ASP A 129 2.11 15.18 -1.02
CA ASP A 129 1.19 14.27 -0.31
C ASP A 129 1.44 12.82 -0.72
N ARG A 130 1.77 12.57 -2.01
CA ARG A 130 2.21 11.25 -2.47
C ARG A 130 3.50 10.82 -1.77
N LEU A 131 4.45 11.75 -1.58
CA LEU A 131 5.70 11.44 -0.88
C LEU A 131 5.44 11.07 0.59
N VAL A 132 4.56 11.81 1.28
CA VAL A 132 4.12 11.46 2.64
C VAL A 132 3.44 10.08 2.67
N GLN A 133 2.52 9.81 1.74
CA GLN A 133 1.85 8.51 1.64
C GLN A 133 2.83 7.36 1.38
N GLN A 134 3.86 7.59 0.56
CA GLN A 134 4.88 6.58 0.29
C GLN A 134 5.76 6.32 1.53
N CYS A 135 6.14 7.36 2.27
CA CYS A 135 6.87 7.19 3.53
C CYS A 135 6.10 6.33 4.54
N ILE A 136 4.79 6.55 4.63
CA ILE A 136 3.91 5.78 5.51
C ILE A 136 3.76 4.35 4.99
N LYS A 137 3.46 4.19 3.69
CA LYS A 137 3.22 2.89 3.07
C LYS A 137 4.39 1.94 3.33
N GLN A 138 5.61 2.34 3.04
CA GLN A 138 6.76 1.44 3.10
C GLN A 138 7.15 1.00 4.52
N VAL A 139 6.76 1.76 5.55
CA VAL A 139 6.92 1.36 6.97
C VAL A 139 5.77 0.48 7.44
N MET A 140 4.53 0.78 7.00
CA MET A 140 3.36 -0.03 7.38
C MET A 140 3.29 -1.37 6.63
N GLU A 141 3.79 -1.41 5.39
CA GLU A 141 3.67 -2.59 4.52
C GLU A 141 4.23 -3.86 5.16
N PRO A 142 5.48 -3.90 5.70
CA PRO A 142 5.98 -5.10 6.37
C PRO A 142 5.18 -5.50 7.61
N ILE A 143 4.66 -4.53 8.37
CA ILE A 143 3.82 -4.80 9.55
C ILE A 143 2.51 -5.48 9.13
N CYS A 144 1.87 -4.96 8.08
CA CYS A 144 0.62 -5.50 7.56
C CYS A 144 0.84 -6.86 6.87
N GLU A 145 1.89 -6.99 6.06
CA GLU A 145 2.23 -8.23 5.35
C GLU A 145 2.42 -9.43 6.30
N ALA A 146 2.98 -9.22 7.48
CA ALA A 146 3.14 -10.24 8.51
C ALA A 146 1.81 -10.78 9.07
N ARG A 147 0.70 -10.07 8.82
CA ARG A 147 -0.63 -10.36 9.38
C ARG A 147 -1.67 -10.69 8.30
N PHE A 148 -1.35 -10.49 7.03
CA PHE A 148 -2.27 -10.79 5.94
C PHE A 148 -2.36 -12.29 5.66
N SER A 149 -3.58 -12.74 5.30
CA SER A 149 -3.82 -14.11 4.85
C SER A 149 -2.89 -14.52 3.72
N ASN A 150 -2.46 -15.79 3.74
CA ASN A 150 -1.69 -16.38 2.64
C ASN A 150 -2.48 -16.51 1.33
N ASN A 151 -3.81 -16.49 1.39
CA ASN A 151 -4.71 -16.59 0.25
C ASN A 151 -5.07 -15.23 -0.37
N SER A 152 -4.57 -14.13 0.18
CA SER A 152 -4.72 -12.79 -0.39
C SER A 152 -3.57 -12.46 -1.34
N TYR A 153 -3.85 -12.07 -2.59
CA TYR A 153 -2.85 -11.88 -3.65
C TYR A 153 -2.82 -10.44 -4.21
N GLY A 154 -3.89 -9.68 -4.05
CA GLY A 154 -4.03 -8.35 -4.65
C GLY A 154 -3.12 -7.29 -4.01
N PHE A 155 -2.42 -6.48 -4.82
CA PHE A 155 -1.62 -5.32 -4.39
C PHE A 155 -0.54 -5.60 -3.34
N ARG A 156 -0.09 -6.83 -3.21
CA ARG A 156 0.92 -7.26 -2.24
C ARG A 156 2.29 -7.42 -2.89
N PRO A 157 3.40 -7.11 -2.17
CA PRO A 157 4.74 -7.38 -2.67
C PRO A 157 4.95 -8.88 -2.87
N ASN A 158 5.72 -9.25 -3.89
CA ASN A 158 6.08 -10.64 -4.23
C ASN A 158 4.88 -11.58 -4.47
N ARG A 159 3.69 -11.02 -4.75
CA ARG A 159 2.49 -11.76 -5.13
C ARG A 159 1.95 -11.25 -6.46
N SER A 160 1.44 -12.16 -7.28
CA SER A 160 0.97 -11.84 -8.62
C SER A 160 -0.33 -12.58 -8.95
N VAL A 161 -0.92 -12.20 -10.08
CA VAL A 161 -2.10 -12.90 -10.63
C VAL A 161 -1.77 -14.36 -10.94
N GLU A 162 -0.57 -14.64 -11.44
CA GLU A 162 -0.09 -15.99 -11.74
C GLU A 162 -0.01 -16.84 -10.48
N ASN A 163 0.41 -16.27 -9.36
CA ASN A 163 0.41 -16.98 -8.07
C ASN A 163 -1.03 -17.33 -7.64
N ALA A 164 -1.98 -16.42 -7.80
CA ALA A 164 -3.40 -16.67 -7.48
C ALA A 164 -3.98 -17.78 -8.36
N ILE A 165 -3.71 -17.74 -9.68
CA ILE A 165 -4.14 -18.76 -10.64
C ILE A 165 -3.54 -20.12 -10.28
N ALA A 166 -2.23 -20.17 -9.99
CA ALA A 166 -1.56 -21.41 -9.61
C ALA A 166 -2.12 -22.01 -8.31
N ALA A 167 -2.44 -21.18 -7.32
CA ALA A 167 -3.09 -21.62 -6.08
C ALA A 167 -4.48 -22.19 -6.33
N THR A 168 -5.32 -21.48 -7.11
CA THR A 168 -6.66 -21.96 -7.51
C THR A 168 -6.59 -23.28 -8.27
N TYR A 169 -5.69 -23.39 -9.24
CA TYR A 169 -5.47 -24.60 -10.02
C TYR A 169 -5.09 -25.80 -9.14
N ARG A 170 -4.20 -25.56 -8.15
CA ARG A 170 -3.81 -26.60 -7.18
C ARG A 170 -4.98 -27.05 -6.32
N LEU A 171 -5.84 -26.15 -5.86
CA LEU A 171 -7.04 -26.48 -5.10
C LEU A 171 -8.00 -27.33 -5.94
N MET A 172 -8.24 -26.98 -7.19
CA MET A 172 -9.11 -27.75 -8.09
C MET A 172 -8.58 -29.15 -8.40
N GLN A 173 -7.29 -29.29 -8.68
CA GLN A 173 -6.69 -30.57 -9.06
C GLN A 173 -6.35 -31.49 -7.89
N LYS A 174 -5.78 -30.94 -6.81
CA LYS A 174 -5.30 -31.77 -5.68
C LYS A 174 -6.37 -32.01 -4.64
N SER A 175 -7.22 -31.02 -4.37
CA SER A 175 -8.26 -31.11 -3.34
C SER A 175 -9.62 -31.54 -3.89
N GLY A 176 -9.75 -31.78 -5.19
CA GLY A 176 -10.99 -32.22 -5.83
C GLY A 176 -12.15 -31.23 -5.68
N LEU A 177 -11.86 -29.94 -5.50
CA LEU A 177 -12.88 -28.90 -5.39
C LEU A 177 -13.40 -28.54 -6.78
N HIS A 178 -14.65 -28.89 -7.07
CA HIS A 178 -15.27 -28.70 -8.38
C HIS A 178 -16.23 -27.51 -8.45
N TYR A 179 -16.56 -26.91 -7.32
CA TYR A 179 -17.46 -25.77 -7.28
C TYR A 179 -16.67 -24.49 -7.01
N VAL A 180 -16.94 -23.44 -7.79
CA VAL A 180 -16.35 -22.11 -7.63
C VAL A 180 -17.47 -21.13 -7.34
N VAL A 181 -17.33 -20.39 -6.23
CA VAL A 181 -18.22 -19.28 -5.90
C VAL A 181 -17.44 -17.99 -6.12
N GLU A 182 -17.93 -17.15 -7.04
CA GLU A 182 -17.35 -15.84 -7.33
C GLU A 182 -18.23 -14.75 -6.74
N PHE A 183 -17.62 -13.80 -6.08
CA PHE A 183 -18.29 -12.58 -5.63
C PHE A 183 -17.39 -11.36 -5.80
N ASP A 184 -17.99 -10.20 -6.06
CA ASP A 184 -17.29 -8.91 -6.18
C ASP A 184 -17.95 -7.85 -5.30
N ILE A 185 -17.16 -7.01 -4.67
CA ILE A 185 -17.66 -5.92 -3.82
C ILE A 185 -17.78 -4.65 -4.65
N LYS A 186 -19.01 -4.29 -5.00
CA LYS A 186 -19.31 -3.11 -5.80
C LYS A 186 -18.80 -1.83 -5.12
N GLY A 187 -17.94 -1.13 -5.84
CA GLY A 187 -17.42 0.18 -5.38
C GLY A 187 -16.63 0.10 -4.07
N PHE A 188 -15.86 -0.97 -3.86
CA PHE A 188 -15.17 -1.24 -2.60
C PHE A 188 -14.37 -0.04 -2.09
N PHE A 189 -13.48 0.52 -2.93
CA PHE A 189 -12.63 1.67 -2.54
C PHE A 189 -13.44 2.90 -2.13
N ASP A 190 -14.60 3.11 -2.72
CA ASP A 190 -15.45 4.29 -2.47
C ASP A 190 -16.32 4.12 -1.21
N ASN A 191 -16.40 2.90 -0.66
CA ASN A 191 -17.29 2.57 0.47
C ASN A 191 -16.54 2.17 1.75
N VAL A 192 -15.21 2.25 1.81
CA VAL A 192 -14.44 1.97 3.02
C VAL A 192 -14.83 2.93 4.14
N ASP A 193 -15.31 2.41 5.27
CA ASP A 193 -15.58 3.21 6.47
C ASP A 193 -14.26 3.61 7.15
N HIS A 194 -14.04 4.92 7.30
CA HIS A 194 -12.81 5.45 7.88
C HIS A 194 -12.60 5.04 9.33
N SER A 195 -13.69 4.99 10.12
CA SER A 195 -13.60 4.64 11.54
C SER A 195 -13.31 3.16 11.73
N LYS A 196 -13.94 2.29 10.89
CA LYS A 196 -13.68 0.86 10.90
C LYS A 196 -12.23 0.59 10.51
N LEU A 197 -11.74 1.19 9.44
CA LEU A 197 -10.35 1.04 8.98
C LEU A 197 -9.34 1.43 10.07
N ILE A 198 -9.55 2.55 10.78
CA ILE A 198 -8.67 2.95 11.89
C ILE A 198 -8.70 1.92 13.04
N LYS A 199 -9.87 1.35 13.35
CA LYS A 199 -9.96 0.26 14.34
C LYS A 199 -9.25 -1.01 13.88
N GLN A 200 -9.32 -1.34 12.61
CA GLN A 200 -8.63 -2.49 12.03
C GLN A 200 -7.10 -2.31 12.06
N LEU A 201 -6.59 -1.11 11.77
CA LEU A 201 -5.16 -0.79 11.97
C LEU A 201 -4.75 -0.96 13.44
N TRP A 202 -5.58 -0.50 14.37
CA TRP A 202 -5.34 -0.69 15.80
C TRP A 202 -5.31 -2.18 16.20
N SER A 203 -6.19 -3.00 15.61
CA SER A 203 -6.22 -4.45 15.83
C SER A 203 -4.99 -5.17 15.26
N LEU A 204 -4.36 -4.61 14.22
CA LEU A 204 -3.07 -5.05 13.70
C LEU A 204 -1.88 -4.56 14.54
N ASN A 205 -2.13 -4.06 15.76
CA ASN A 205 -1.16 -3.50 16.70
C ASN A 205 -0.45 -2.22 16.22
N ILE A 206 -0.96 -1.53 15.21
CA ILE A 206 -0.50 -0.20 14.81
C ILE A 206 -1.20 0.83 15.71
N ARG A 207 -0.57 1.18 16.85
CA ARG A 207 -1.14 2.03 17.89
C ARG A 207 -0.50 3.41 18.02
N ASP A 208 0.31 3.79 17.05
CA ASP A 208 0.85 5.16 16.93
C ASP A 208 -0.28 6.14 16.61
N LYS A 209 -0.64 6.97 17.61
CA LYS A 209 -1.77 7.91 17.50
C LYS A 209 -1.51 9.00 16.47
N GLU A 210 -0.25 9.44 16.32
CA GLU A 210 0.13 10.45 15.33
C GLU A 210 -0.02 9.88 13.92
N LEU A 211 0.45 8.67 13.67
CA LEU A 211 0.28 7.97 12.40
C LEU A 211 -1.20 7.78 12.04
N LEU A 212 -2.00 7.27 12.98
CA LEU A 212 -3.44 7.06 12.76
C LEU A 212 -4.18 8.38 12.48
N TYR A 213 -3.75 9.48 13.13
CA TYR A 213 -4.25 10.81 12.82
C TYR A 213 -3.91 11.23 11.39
N VAL A 214 -2.65 11.05 10.97
CA VAL A 214 -2.19 11.38 9.60
C VAL A 214 -2.97 10.56 8.57
N ILE A 215 -3.15 9.26 8.78
CA ILE A 215 -3.95 8.40 7.90
C ILE A 215 -5.39 8.90 7.79
N ARG A 216 -6.02 9.25 8.92
CA ARG A 216 -7.38 9.83 8.92
C ARG A 216 -7.46 11.13 8.11
N ARG A 217 -6.42 11.97 8.17
CA ARG A 217 -6.34 13.20 7.37
C ARG A 217 -6.20 12.90 5.88
N ILE A 218 -5.41 11.89 5.51
CA ILE A 218 -5.28 11.43 4.11
C ILE A 218 -6.64 10.95 3.58
N LEU A 219 -7.36 10.14 4.36
CA LEU A 219 -8.68 9.62 3.97
C LEU A 219 -9.72 10.72 3.78
N LYS A 220 -9.62 11.80 4.54
CA LYS A 220 -10.51 12.97 4.49
C LYS A 220 -10.00 14.10 3.59
N ALA A 221 -8.97 13.86 2.78
CA ALA A 221 -8.44 14.88 1.88
C ALA A 221 -9.55 15.39 0.94
N PRO A 222 -9.72 16.72 0.82
CA PRO A 222 -10.73 17.30 -0.09
C PRO A 222 -10.47 16.84 -1.53
N ILE A 223 -11.54 16.70 -2.32
CA ILE A 223 -11.47 16.30 -3.73
C ILE A 223 -11.93 17.46 -4.59
N LEU A 224 -11.03 17.99 -5.42
CA LEU A 224 -11.36 19.01 -6.42
C LEU A 224 -11.93 18.32 -7.65
N MET A 225 -13.19 18.56 -7.93
CA MET A 225 -13.93 17.99 -9.06
C MET A 225 -13.63 18.75 -10.37
N PRO A 226 -13.88 18.13 -11.55
CA PRO A 226 -13.61 18.76 -12.86
C PRO A 226 -14.38 20.07 -13.11
N ASP A 227 -15.54 20.24 -12.51
CA ASP A 227 -16.37 21.45 -12.57
C ASP A 227 -15.93 22.56 -11.59
N GLY A 228 -14.89 22.30 -10.78
CA GLY A 228 -14.30 23.28 -9.85
C GLY A 228 -14.83 23.24 -8.43
N HIS A 229 -15.91 22.47 -8.14
CA HIS A 229 -16.36 22.35 -6.75
C HIS A 229 -15.45 21.37 -5.95
N THR A 230 -15.51 21.48 -4.62
CA THR A 230 -14.72 20.65 -3.72
C THR A 230 -15.65 19.75 -2.91
N GLU A 231 -15.41 18.44 -2.99
CA GLU A 231 -16.09 17.45 -2.17
C GLU A 231 -15.25 17.08 -0.94
N HIS A 232 -15.92 16.81 0.17
CA HIS A 232 -15.32 16.35 1.42
C HIS A 232 -15.74 14.91 1.69
N PRO A 233 -14.87 13.90 1.44
CA PRO A 233 -15.23 12.49 1.59
C PRO A 233 -15.47 12.14 3.05
N THR A 234 -16.58 11.45 3.33
CA THR A 234 -16.90 10.89 4.65
C THR A 234 -16.56 9.40 4.75
N LYS A 235 -16.37 8.75 3.60
CA LYS A 235 -15.99 7.34 3.44
C LYS A 235 -15.12 7.17 2.19
N GLY A 236 -14.59 5.99 2.00
CA GLY A 236 -13.77 5.63 0.86
C GLY A 236 -12.28 5.95 1.04
N THR A 237 -11.48 5.35 0.16
CA THR A 237 -10.07 5.67 0.01
C THR A 237 -9.85 6.34 -1.35
N PRO A 238 -9.00 7.37 -1.46
CA PRO A 238 -8.76 8.03 -2.74
C PRO A 238 -8.27 7.04 -3.79
N GLN A 239 -9.06 6.76 -4.83
CA GLN A 239 -8.62 5.92 -5.94
C GLN A 239 -7.46 6.62 -6.66
N GLY A 240 -6.24 6.06 -6.54
CA GLY A 240 -4.98 6.66 -7.04
C GLY A 240 -4.07 7.20 -5.92
N GLY A 241 -4.49 7.13 -4.66
CA GLY A 241 -3.60 7.31 -3.52
C GLY A 241 -2.61 6.16 -3.41
N ILE A 242 -1.34 6.45 -3.11
CA ILE A 242 -0.26 5.46 -3.00
C ILE A 242 -0.51 4.44 -1.88
N ILE A 243 -1.10 4.89 -0.77
CA ILE A 243 -1.39 4.03 0.39
C ILE A 243 -2.71 3.27 0.25
N SER A 244 -3.60 3.68 -0.66
CA SER A 244 -4.97 3.15 -0.75
C SER A 244 -5.04 1.64 -0.96
N PRO A 245 -4.20 1.00 -1.80
CA PRO A 245 -4.20 -0.46 -1.93
C PRO A 245 -3.85 -1.20 -0.63
N LEU A 246 -2.87 -0.71 0.12
CA LEU A 246 -2.51 -1.29 1.42
C LEU A 246 -3.67 -1.19 2.42
N LEU A 247 -4.31 -0.02 2.50
CA LEU A 247 -5.47 0.18 3.38
C LEU A 247 -6.67 -0.66 2.97
N ALA A 248 -6.86 -0.89 1.67
CA ALA A 248 -7.88 -1.80 1.14
C ALA A 248 -7.64 -3.24 1.63
N ASN A 249 -6.40 -3.73 1.55
CA ASN A 249 -6.03 -5.05 2.06
C ASN A 249 -6.23 -5.17 3.58
N VAL A 250 -5.94 -4.11 4.34
CA VAL A 250 -6.25 -4.08 5.79
C VAL A 250 -7.74 -4.29 6.06
N VAL A 251 -8.62 -3.66 5.26
CA VAL A 251 -10.08 -3.82 5.41
C VAL A 251 -10.52 -5.24 5.07
N LEU A 252 -9.99 -5.83 3.99
CA LEU A 252 -10.36 -7.18 3.54
C LEU A 252 -9.75 -8.27 4.41
N ASN A 253 -8.68 -8.01 5.12
CA ASN A 253 -7.98 -9.01 5.94
C ASN A 253 -8.88 -9.69 6.99
N GLU A 254 -9.86 -8.97 7.55
CA GLU A 254 -10.85 -9.57 8.46
C GLU A 254 -11.74 -10.58 7.75
N LEU A 255 -12.13 -10.28 6.50
CA LEU A 255 -12.91 -11.20 5.68
C LEU A 255 -12.09 -12.44 5.31
N ASP A 256 -10.83 -12.24 4.89
CA ASP A 256 -9.93 -13.33 4.52
C ASP A 256 -9.75 -14.31 5.70
N HIS A 257 -9.42 -13.79 6.89
CA HIS A 257 -9.27 -14.63 8.10
C HIS A 257 -10.60 -15.26 8.56
N TRP A 258 -11.73 -14.57 8.39
CA TRP A 258 -13.03 -15.15 8.69
C TRP A 258 -13.31 -16.34 7.77
N LEU A 259 -13.09 -16.20 6.47
CA LEU A 259 -13.23 -17.31 5.50
C LEU A 259 -12.30 -18.47 5.87
N GLU A 260 -11.04 -18.21 6.17
CA GLU A 260 -10.09 -19.24 6.61
C GLU A 260 -10.57 -19.96 7.87
N SER A 261 -11.07 -19.22 8.87
CA SER A 261 -11.57 -19.81 10.12
C SER A 261 -12.81 -20.70 9.91
N GLN A 262 -13.65 -20.37 8.93
CA GLN A 262 -14.86 -21.14 8.66
C GLN A 262 -14.61 -22.40 7.82
N TRP A 263 -13.66 -22.35 6.87
CA TRP A 263 -13.50 -23.34 5.83
C TRP A 263 -12.19 -24.12 5.90
N GLN A 264 -11.11 -23.50 6.37
CA GLN A 264 -9.79 -24.13 6.43
C GLN A 264 -9.40 -24.61 7.83
N CYS A 265 -9.76 -23.88 8.88
CA CYS A 265 -9.34 -24.14 10.25
C CYS A 265 -10.47 -24.67 11.14
N ASN A 266 -11.70 -24.80 10.63
CA ASN A 266 -12.82 -25.32 11.41
C ASN A 266 -12.85 -26.86 11.33
N PRO A 267 -12.66 -27.63 12.44
CA PRO A 267 -12.65 -29.10 12.41
C PRO A 267 -13.95 -29.72 11.89
N VAL A 268 -15.08 -29.01 12.02
CA VAL A 268 -16.38 -29.48 11.52
C VAL A 268 -16.48 -29.34 10.01
N THR A 269 -15.84 -28.32 9.41
CA THR A 269 -15.87 -28.06 7.96
C THR A 269 -14.63 -28.55 7.23
N GLU A 270 -13.57 -28.92 7.95
CA GLU A 270 -12.31 -29.43 7.40
C GLU A 270 -12.53 -30.66 6.50
N ASN A 271 -13.47 -31.54 6.86
CA ASN A 271 -13.88 -32.67 6.04
C ASN A 271 -14.58 -32.29 4.72
N TYR A 272 -15.05 -31.05 4.57
CA TYR A 272 -15.66 -30.55 3.34
C TYR A 272 -14.68 -29.76 2.46
N ALA A 273 -13.71 -29.07 3.07
CA ALA A 273 -12.73 -28.24 2.36
C ALA A 273 -11.50 -29.01 1.88
N TYR A 274 -11.09 -30.03 2.64
CA TYR A 274 -9.89 -30.85 2.38
C TYR A 274 -10.21 -32.34 2.61
N ARG A 275 -10.91 -32.99 1.69
CA ARG A 275 -10.88 -34.45 1.63
C ARG A 275 -9.53 -34.84 1.05
N GLU A 276 -8.58 -35.21 1.90
CA GLU A 276 -7.48 -36.08 1.49
C GLU A 276 -8.08 -37.46 1.15
N ASN A 277 -8.00 -37.83 -0.12
CA ASN A 277 -8.20 -39.22 -0.57
C ASN A 277 -6.87 -39.96 -0.44
#